data_5b427a9d2deada7d25dbdbecb2ee0df2
#
_entry.id   5b427a9d2deada7d25dbdbecb2ee0df2
#
_cell.length_a   1.000
_cell.length_b   1.000
_cell.length_c   1.000
_cell.angle_alpha   90.00
_cell.angle_beta   90.00
_cell.angle_gamma   90.00
#
_symmetry.space_group_name_H-M   'P 1'
#
loop_
_entity.id
_entity.type
_entity.pdbx_description
1 polymer ?
#
loop_
_entity_poly.entity_id
_entity_poly.type
_entity_poly.pdbx_seq_one_letter_code
_entity_poly.pdbx_strand_id
1 'polypeptide(L)'
;MELTIEAIKGWLGTAGILLAGLFTLIQALPGKAEPWTKIINWFGEKLQAKTLEQIEYLKDDVNNLRAEFSESRAKDCRTKILRFADELYRGEAHSKEHYIEILAVIDAYNSYCAAHPDFPNARTVSASTRIKASFEKRIEKHDFLD
;
A
#
# COMPACT_ATOMS: atom_id res chain seq x y z
N MET A 1 39.54 11.65 -47.18
CA MET A 1 38.98 11.32 -45.87
C MET A 1 39.90 11.70 -44.67
N GLU A 2 41.15 11.90 -44.86
CA GLU A 2 42.10 12.31 -43.81
C GLU A 2 41.99 13.79 -43.35
N LEU A 3 41.67 14.71 -44.31
CA LEU A 3 41.49 16.14 -44.00
C LEU A 3 40.36 16.45 -43.01
N THR A 4 39.35 15.62 -42.89
CA THR A 4 38.22 15.80 -41.96
C THR A 4 38.58 15.38 -40.53
N ILE A 5 39.46 14.41 -40.35
CA ILE A 5 39.89 13.92 -39.04
C ILE A 5 40.86 14.92 -38.38
N GLU A 6 41.77 15.52 -39.16
CA GLU A 6 42.66 16.56 -38.69
C GLU A 6 41.89 17.84 -38.28
N ALA A 7 40.87 18.23 -39.04
CA ALA A 7 40.02 19.37 -38.72
C ALA A 7 39.22 19.12 -37.42
N ILE A 8 38.72 17.92 -37.21
CA ILE A 8 37.97 17.55 -35.98
C ILE A 8 38.91 17.53 -34.76
N LYS A 9 40.12 17.02 -34.88
CA LYS A 9 41.14 17.06 -33.83
C LYS A 9 41.54 18.48 -33.46
N GLY A 10 41.71 19.37 -34.46
CA GLY A 10 41.97 20.78 -34.24
C GLY A 10 40.83 21.48 -33.51
N TRP A 11 39.60 21.20 -33.87
CA TRP A 11 38.39 21.78 -33.24
C TRP A 11 38.19 21.30 -31.79
N LEU A 12 38.43 20.02 -31.53
CA LEU A 12 38.40 19.46 -30.17
C LEU A 12 39.51 20.02 -29.27
N GLY A 13 40.68 20.24 -29.82
CA GLY A 13 41.79 20.86 -29.10
C GLY A 13 41.53 22.33 -28.73
N THR A 14 41.04 23.13 -29.67
CA THR A 14 40.70 24.53 -29.42
C THR A 14 39.49 24.70 -28.50
N ALA A 15 38.48 23.89 -28.66
CA ALA A 15 37.31 23.87 -27.75
C ALA A 15 37.72 23.45 -26.32
N GLY A 16 38.60 22.46 -26.19
CA GLY A 16 39.15 22.04 -24.90
C GLY A 16 39.94 23.13 -24.18
N ILE A 17 40.79 23.86 -24.93
CA ILE A 17 41.59 24.98 -24.39
C ILE A 17 40.68 26.15 -23.96
N LEU A 18 39.64 26.46 -24.74
CA LEU A 18 38.65 27.49 -24.39
C LEU A 18 37.85 27.14 -23.14
N LEU A 19 37.43 25.89 -23.03
CA LEU A 19 36.73 25.40 -21.84
C LEU A 19 37.64 25.40 -20.60
N ALA A 20 38.89 24.97 -20.74
CA ALA A 20 39.86 25.01 -19.64
C ALA A 20 40.17 26.46 -19.21
N GLY A 21 40.33 27.38 -20.20
CA GLY A 21 40.51 28.81 -19.92
C GLY A 21 39.31 29.44 -19.24
N LEU A 22 38.10 29.12 -19.65
CA LEU A 22 36.84 29.57 -19.00
C LEU A 22 36.76 29.03 -17.58
N PHE A 23 37.13 27.78 -17.36
CA PHE A 23 37.12 27.14 -16.06
C PHE A 23 38.13 27.77 -15.09
N THR A 24 39.32 28.10 -15.55
CA THR A 24 40.35 28.81 -14.74
C THR A 24 39.95 30.25 -14.45
N LEU A 25 39.27 30.93 -15.38
CA LEU A 25 38.74 32.27 -15.17
C LEU A 25 37.64 32.32 -14.11
N ILE A 26 36.78 31.30 -14.09
CA ILE A 26 35.73 31.14 -13.07
C ILE A 26 36.34 30.88 -11.68
N GLN A 27 37.48 30.17 -11.62
CA GLN A 27 38.21 29.92 -10.37
C GLN A 27 38.97 31.14 -9.85
N ALA A 28 39.38 32.05 -10.72
CA ALA A 28 40.17 33.22 -10.38
C ALA A 28 39.33 34.43 -9.94
N LEU A 29 38.00 34.38 -10.07
CA LEU A 29 37.11 35.45 -9.58
C LEU A 29 37.02 35.40 -8.05
N PRO A 30 37.53 36.37 -7.31
CA PRO A 30 37.43 36.46 -5.87
C PRO A 30 36.01 36.92 -5.47
N GLY A 31 35.05 36.14 -5.73
CA GLY A 31 33.68 36.40 -5.35
C GLY A 31 33.09 35.13 -4.72
N LYS A 32 32.54 35.24 -3.49
CA LYS A 32 31.79 34.23 -2.76
C LYS A 32 30.49 33.80 -3.48
N ALA A 33 30.52 33.69 -4.79
CA ALA A 33 29.44 33.13 -5.56
C ALA A 33 29.81 31.65 -5.81
N GLU A 34 29.28 30.77 -4.98
CA GLU A 34 29.30 29.35 -5.26
C GLU A 34 28.18 29.05 -6.29
N PRO A 35 28.43 29.25 -7.60
CA PRO A 35 27.40 29.06 -8.62
C PRO A 35 26.93 27.61 -8.65
N TRP A 36 27.78 26.69 -8.21
CA TRP A 36 27.49 25.26 -8.16
C TRP A 36 26.52 24.91 -7.04
N THR A 37 26.62 25.55 -5.87
CA THR A 37 25.65 25.36 -4.77
C THR A 37 24.25 25.80 -5.17
N LYS A 38 24.13 26.90 -5.91
CA LYS A 38 22.81 27.36 -6.40
C LYS A 38 22.23 26.39 -7.44
N ILE A 39 23.06 25.86 -8.33
CA ILE A 39 22.63 24.88 -9.35
C ILE A 39 22.26 23.54 -8.69
N ILE A 40 23.07 23.07 -7.76
CA ILE A 40 22.80 21.81 -7.03
C ILE A 40 21.54 21.95 -6.16
N ASN A 41 21.37 23.08 -5.47
CA ASN A 41 20.18 23.33 -4.67
C ASN A 41 18.94 23.43 -5.56
N TRP A 42 18.99 24.15 -6.68
CA TRP A 42 17.86 24.24 -7.61
C TRP A 42 17.49 22.89 -8.24
N PHE A 43 18.49 22.07 -8.60
CA PHE A 43 18.26 20.70 -9.08
C PHE A 43 17.72 19.80 -7.97
N GLY A 44 18.27 19.94 -6.75
CA GLY A 44 17.81 19.21 -5.57
C GLY A 44 16.37 19.53 -5.22
N GLU A 45 15.99 20.79 -5.17
CA GLU A 45 14.63 21.24 -4.90
C GLU A 45 13.62 20.72 -5.96
N LYS A 46 14.00 20.78 -7.25
CA LYS A 46 13.14 20.31 -8.33
C LYS A 46 12.97 18.78 -8.37
N LEU A 47 14.03 18.04 -8.06
CA LEU A 47 13.96 16.58 -7.93
C LEU A 47 13.19 16.16 -6.69
N GLN A 48 13.42 16.83 -5.55
CA GLN A 48 12.69 16.57 -4.32
C GLN A 48 11.20 16.88 -4.45
N ALA A 49 10.81 18.00 -5.06
CA ALA A 49 9.41 18.35 -5.25
C ALA A 49 8.67 17.27 -6.06
N LYS A 50 9.25 16.81 -7.16
CA LYS A 50 8.64 15.73 -7.98
C LYS A 50 8.57 14.39 -7.26
N THR A 51 9.59 14.08 -6.47
CA THR A 51 9.63 12.83 -5.69
C THR A 51 8.62 12.87 -4.54
N LEU A 52 8.48 14.01 -3.87
CA LEU A 52 7.48 14.21 -2.81
C LEU A 52 6.05 14.10 -3.34
N GLU A 53 5.76 14.69 -4.49
CA GLU A 53 4.45 14.57 -5.16
C GLU A 53 4.13 13.10 -5.50
N GLN A 54 5.11 12.35 -6.00
CA GLN A 54 4.94 10.91 -6.28
C GLN A 54 4.75 10.08 -5.00
N ILE A 55 5.46 10.43 -3.92
CA ILE A 55 5.30 9.77 -2.62
C ILE A 55 3.92 10.04 -2.04
N GLU A 56 3.40 11.27 -2.15
CA GLU A 56 2.07 11.64 -1.68
C GLU A 56 0.99 10.89 -2.46
N TYR A 57 1.11 10.84 -3.79
CA TYR A 57 0.21 10.05 -4.65
C TYR A 57 0.23 8.56 -4.27
N LEU A 58 1.41 7.97 -4.11
CA LEU A 58 1.54 6.57 -3.70
C LEU A 58 0.97 6.30 -2.31
N LYS A 59 1.12 7.25 -1.39
CA LYS A 59 0.54 7.15 -0.05
C LYS A 59 -0.99 7.13 -0.09
N ASP A 60 -1.59 7.98 -0.91
CA ASP A 60 -3.04 8.02 -1.08
C ASP A 60 -3.55 6.74 -1.75
N ASP A 61 -2.85 6.26 -2.77
CA ASP A 61 -3.15 4.98 -3.44
C ASP A 61 -3.09 3.80 -2.47
N VAL A 62 -2.05 3.73 -1.63
CA VAL A 62 -1.91 2.70 -0.60
C VAL A 62 -3.03 2.80 0.45
N ASN A 63 -3.44 4.00 0.84
CA ASN A 63 -4.54 4.18 1.79
C ASN A 63 -5.88 3.73 1.19
N ASN A 64 -6.13 4.05 -0.08
CA ASN A 64 -7.33 3.60 -0.80
C ASN A 64 -7.35 2.07 -0.93
N LEU A 65 -6.23 1.47 -1.34
CA LEU A 65 -6.11 0.01 -1.43
C LEU A 65 -6.32 -0.68 -0.08
N ARG A 66 -5.83 -0.10 1.02
CA ARG A 66 -6.08 -0.62 2.37
C ARG A 66 -7.55 -0.55 2.74
N ALA A 67 -8.24 0.53 2.41
CA ALA A 67 -9.67 0.68 2.66
C ALA A 67 -10.47 -0.36 1.87
N GLU A 68 -10.21 -0.49 0.57
CA GLU A 68 -10.86 -1.49 -0.30
C GLU A 68 -10.59 -2.92 0.17
N PHE A 69 -9.36 -3.23 0.54
CA PHE A 69 -8.99 -4.55 1.05
C PHE A 69 -9.68 -4.87 2.36
N SER A 70 -9.76 -3.92 3.29
CA SER A 70 -10.44 -4.11 4.57
C SER A 70 -11.95 -4.31 4.39
N GLU A 71 -12.58 -3.57 3.46
CA GLU A 71 -13.98 -3.75 3.10
C GLU A 71 -14.23 -5.11 2.44
N SER A 72 -13.35 -5.52 1.51
CA SER A 72 -13.43 -6.84 0.88
C SER A 72 -13.36 -7.96 1.91
N ARG A 73 -12.42 -7.89 2.86
CA ARG A 73 -12.32 -8.85 3.96
C ARG A 73 -13.60 -8.91 4.81
N ALA A 74 -14.23 -7.78 5.09
CA ALA A 74 -15.50 -7.77 5.83
C ALA A 74 -16.63 -8.44 5.04
N LYS A 75 -16.67 -8.23 3.71
CA LYS A 75 -17.61 -8.94 2.82
C LYS A 75 -17.38 -10.44 2.83
N ASP A 76 -16.12 -10.88 2.81
CA ASP A 76 -15.76 -12.30 2.90
C ASP A 76 -16.13 -12.90 4.25
N CYS A 77 -15.88 -12.20 5.36
CA CYS A 77 -16.32 -12.62 6.68
C CYS A 77 -17.84 -12.79 6.71
N ARG A 78 -18.59 -11.83 6.17
CA ARG A 78 -20.06 -11.94 6.07
C ARG A 78 -20.50 -13.18 5.31
N THR A 79 -19.87 -13.46 4.17
CA THR A 79 -20.18 -14.64 3.35
C THR A 79 -19.92 -15.93 4.11
N LYS A 80 -18.80 -16.04 4.84
CA LYS A 80 -18.50 -17.19 5.70
C LYS A 80 -19.53 -17.39 6.80
N ILE A 81 -19.95 -16.31 7.49
CA ILE A 81 -20.94 -16.36 8.55
C ILE A 81 -22.29 -16.87 8.02
N LEU A 82 -22.75 -16.33 6.89
CA LEU A 82 -24.02 -16.74 6.28
C LEU A 82 -23.96 -18.19 5.81
N ARG A 83 -22.86 -18.60 5.19
CA ARG A 83 -22.65 -19.98 4.73
C ARG A 83 -22.68 -20.96 5.91
N PHE A 84 -21.95 -20.68 6.98
CA PHE A 84 -21.96 -21.54 8.17
C PHE A 84 -23.34 -21.66 8.79
N ALA A 85 -24.10 -20.54 8.85
CA ALA A 85 -25.47 -20.57 9.32
C ALA A 85 -26.38 -21.43 8.43
N ASP A 86 -26.19 -21.43 7.11
CA ASP A 86 -26.94 -22.28 6.16
C ASP A 86 -26.57 -23.75 6.32
N GLU A 87 -25.30 -24.07 6.59
CA GLU A 87 -24.83 -25.42 6.89
C GLU A 87 -25.52 -25.96 8.16
N LEU A 88 -25.61 -25.14 9.20
CA LEU A 88 -26.38 -25.48 10.41
C LEU A 88 -27.87 -25.69 10.14
N TYR A 89 -28.45 -24.90 9.20
CA TYR A 89 -29.84 -25.11 8.77
C TYR A 89 -30.07 -26.45 8.10
N ARG A 90 -29.10 -26.92 7.33
CA ARG A 90 -29.10 -28.24 6.68
C ARG A 90 -28.82 -29.38 7.65
N GLY A 91 -28.50 -29.08 8.92
CA GLY A 91 -28.15 -30.09 9.91
C GLY A 91 -26.73 -30.63 9.77
N GLU A 92 -25.85 -29.93 9.06
CA GLU A 92 -24.45 -30.33 8.93
C GLU A 92 -23.76 -30.27 10.30
N ALA A 93 -22.98 -31.27 10.62
CA ALA A 93 -22.17 -31.31 11.86
C ALA A 93 -20.82 -30.65 11.64
N HIS A 94 -20.35 -29.94 12.66
CA HIS A 94 -19.05 -29.24 12.63
C HIS A 94 -18.22 -29.61 13.84
N SER A 95 -16.89 -29.63 13.67
CA SER A 95 -15.96 -29.81 14.76
C SER A 95 -15.91 -28.59 15.69
N LYS A 96 -15.39 -28.77 16.87
CA LYS A 96 -15.21 -27.68 17.84
C LYS A 96 -14.29 -26.57 17.26
N GLU A 97 -13.24 -26.96 16.57
CA GLU A 97 -12.29 -26.05 15.92
C GLU A 97 -12.98 -25.19 14.86
N HIS A 98 -13.88 -25.78 14.07
CA HIS A 98 -14.62 -25.05 13.05
C HIS A 98 -15.57 -23.99 13.67
N TYR A 99 -16.18 -24.30 14.83
CA TYR A 99 -16.93 -23.31 15.59
C TYR A 99 -16.04 -22.19 16.14
N ILE A 100 -14.86 -22.50 16.66
CA ILE A 100 -13.92 -21.48 17.16
C ILE A 100 -13.51 -20.53 16.04
N GLU A 101 -13.19 -21.07 14.86
CA GLU A 101 -12.83 -20.27 13.69
C GLU A 101 -13.98 -19.35 13.25
N ILE A 102 -15.20 -19.85 13.16
CA ILE A 102 -16.31 -19.00 12.74
C ILE A 102 -16.67 -17.94 13.77
N LEU A 103 -16.48 -18.20 15.07
CA LEU A 103 -16.64 -17.18 16.12
C LEU A 103 -15.61 -16.07 15.98
N ALA A 104 -14.36 -16.40 15.66
CA ALA A 104 -13.31 -15.41 15.38
C ALA A 104 -13.65 -14.58 14.11
N VAL A 105 -14.22 -15.19 13.09
CA VAL A 105 -14.71 -14.48 11.89
C VAL A 105 -15.85 -13.52 12.23
N ILE A 106 -16.78 -13.91 13.12
CA ILE A 106 -17.85 -13.04 13.61
C ILE A 106 -17.29 -11.83 14.35
N ASP A 107 -16.30 -12.03 15.22
CA ASP A 107 -15.67 -10.94 15.97
C ASP A 107 -14.91 -9.99 15.07
N ALA A 108 -14.17 -10.50 14.08
CA ALA A 108 -13.49 -9.68 13.07
C ALA A 108 -14.50 -8.84 12.26
N TYR A 109 -15.61 -9.44 11.83
CA TYR A 109 -16.69 -8.74 11.13
C TYR A 109 -17.30 -7.63 11.97
N ASN A 110 -17.65 -7.93 13.24
CA ASN A 110 -18.25 -6.96 14.16
C ASN A 110 -17.29 -5.78 14.44
N SER A 111 -15.99 -6.06 14.60
CA SER A 111 -14.97 -5.04 14.80
C SER A 111 -14.86 -4.10 13.60
N TYR A 112 -14.92 -4.65 12.38
CA TYR A 112 -14.93 -3.83 11.16
C TYR A 112 -16.20 -2.96 11.11
N CYS A 113 -17.40 -3.53 11.36
CA CYS A 113 -18.65 -2.80 11.33
C CYS A 113 -18.70 -1.67 12.38
N ALA A 114 -18.13 -1.90 13.55
CA ALA A 114 -18.04 -0.87 14.60
C ALA A 114 -17.16 0.33 14.18
N ALA A 115 -16.10 0.05 13.43
CA ALA A 115 -15.21 1.09 12.90
C ALA A 115 -15.78 1.80 11.65
N HIS A 116 -16.75 1.21 10.96
CA HIS A 116 -17.34 1.69 9.71
C HIS A 116 -18.89 1.72 9.81
N PRO A 117 -19.47 2.73 10.43
CA PRO A 117 -20.94 2.79 10.67
C PRO A 117 -21.78 2.77 9.38
N ASP A 118 -21.23 3.28 8.28
CA ASP A 118 -21.90 3.32 6.97
C ASP A 118 -21.92 1.95 6.26
N PHE A 119 -21.12 0.99 6.76
CA PHE A 119 -21.11 -0.34 6.19
C PHE A 119 -22.37 -1.14 6.63
N PRO A 120 -23.06 -1.84 5.71
CA PRO A 120 -24.28 -2.59 6.04
C PRO A 120 -24.00 -3.74 7.02
N ASN A 121 -24.25 -3.52 8.30
CA ASN A 121 -23.87 -4.42 9.39
C ASN A 121 -24.99 -5.36 9.88
N ALA A 122 -26.25 -5.02 9.69
CA ALA A 122 -27.38 -5.79 10.22
C ALA A 122 -27.63 -7.16 9.55
N ARG A 123 -26.89 -7.47 8.48
CA ARG A 123 -27.16 -8.66 7.64
C ARG A 123 -26.76 -10.00 8.25
N THR A 124 -25.92 -10.00 9.30
CA THR A 124 -25.40 -11.23 9.93
C THR A 124 -25.93 -11.46 11.33
N VAL A 125 -26.73 -10.56 11.89
CA VAL A 125 -27.18 -10.61 13.28
C VAL A 125 -27.86 -11.94 13.61
N SER A 126 -28.86 -12.34 12.82
CA SER A 126 -29.57 -13.60 13.01
C SER A 126 -28.67 -14.82 12.84
N ALA A 127 -27.79 -14.82 11.82
CA ALA A 127 -26.83 -15.89 11.56
C ALA A 127 -25.85 -16.05 12.72
N SER A 128 -25.25 -14.95 13.18
CA SER A 128 -24.29 -14.93 14.28
C SER A 128 -24.93 -15.40 15.60
N THR A 129 -26.14 -14.97 15.88
CA THR A 129 -26.87 -15.41 17.08
C THR A 129 -27.12 -16.92 17.05
N ARG A 130 -27.50 -17.45 15.89
CA ARG A 130 -27.72 -18.89 15.72
C ARG A 130 -26.43 -19.68 15.89
N ILE A 131 -25.35 -19.25 15.28
CA ILE A 131 -24.04 -19.91 15.40
C ILE A 131 -23.61 -19.98 16.86
N LYS A 132 -23.72 -18.89 17.61
CA LYS A 132 -23.39 -18.82 19.04
C LYS A 132 -24.26 -19.76 19.86
N ALA A 133 -25.57 -19.73 19.67
CA ALA A 133 -26.51 -20.62 20.38
C ALA A 133 -26.25 -22.12 20.05
N SER A 134 -25.91 -22.43 18.79
CA SER A 134 -25.55 -23.78 18.39
C SER A 134 -24.27 -24.26 19.07
N PHE A 135 -23.23 -23.39 19.15
CA PHE A 135 -22.00 -23.68 19.83
C PHE A 135 -22.19 -23.98 21.30
N GLU A 136 -22.93 -23.11 22.03
CA GLU A 136 -23.26 -23.30 23.45
C GLU A 136 -23.96 -24.64 23.69
N LYS A 137 -25.00 -24.94 22.87
CA LYS A 137 -25.74 -26.22 22.98
C LYS A 137 -24.84 -27.45 22.77
N ARG A 138 -23.82 -27.35 21.84
CA ARG A 138 -22.91 -28.47 21.61
C ARG A 138 -21.88 -28.61 22.73
N ILE A 139 -21.44 -27.50 23.34
CA ILE A 139 -20.61 -27.55 24.55
C ILE A 139 -21.34 -28.29 25.67
N GLU A 140 -22.60 -27.94 25.95
CA GLU A 140 -23.38 -28.57 26.98
C GLU A 140 -23.59 -30.07 26.74
N LYS A 141 -23.75 -30.49 25.50
CA LYS A 141 -24.02 -31.88 25.13
C LYS A 141 -22.75 -32.70 24.88
N HIS A 142 -21.60 -32.07 24.78
CA HIS A 142 -20.33 -32.71 24.37
C HIS A 142 -20.45 -33.48 23.03
N ASP A 143 -21.21 -32.95 22.06
CA ASP A 143 -21.60 -33.62 20.81
C ASP A 143 -21.01 -32.91 19.55
N PHE A 144 -19.77 -32.48 19.63
CA PHE A 144 -19.04 -32.02 18.44
C PHE A 144 -18.68 -33.18 17.51
N LEU A 145 -18.49 -32.86 16.25
CA LEU A 145 -17.90 -33.79 15.32
C LEU A 145 -16.41 -33.99 15.71
N ASP A 146 -16.00 -35.25 15.86
CA ASP A 146 -14.61 -35.64 16.11
C ASP A 146 -13.76 -35.56 14.81
#